data_9d4eaaffca9263e97aeaf70c9979317f
#
_entry.id   9d4eaaffca9263e97aeaf70c9979317f
#
_cell.length_a   1.000
_cell.length_b   1.000
_cell.length_c   1.000
_cell.angle_alpha   90.00
_cell.angle_beta   90.00
_cell.angle_gamma   90.00
#
_symmetry.space_group_name_H-M   'P 1'
#
loop_
_entity.id
_entity.type
_entity.pdbx_description
1 polymer ?
#
loop_
_entity_poly.entity_id
_entity_poly.type
_entity_poly.pdbx_seq_one_letter_code
_entity_poly.pdbx_strand_id
1 'polypeptide(L)'
;MSNSVEIPYSTTLLVRDTCLCLHVQRAARALARLFDEALRPVGLTNGQFSLMMSLNRPEPPPMGPVANLLAMDQTTLTAALKPLQRRGWVNVTPGAKDKRSRLLSLTAEGKSVLAAAVPIWQSTHAALEDKLPGANGDGLRSMLLALC
;
A
#
# COMPACT_ATOMS: atom_id res chain seq x y z
N MET A 1 22.18 -35.38 25.52
CA MET A 1 21.27 -34.48 26.27
C MET A 1 21.00 -33.27 25.42
N SER A 2 19.77 -33.10 25.01
CA SER A 2 19.35 -31.91 24.29
C SER A 2 19.22 -30.77 25.31
N ASN A 3 20.13 -29.81 25.28
CA ASN A 3 19.96 -28.56 26.03
C ASN A 3 18.83 -27.78 25.32
N SER A 4 17.58 -28.01 25.72
CA SER A 4 16.49 -27.15 25.31
C SER A 4 16.68 -25.79 25.97
N VAL A 5 16.94 -24.78 25.16
CA VAL A 5 16.96 -23.40 25.66
C VAL A 5 15.50 -22.99 25.91
N GLU A 6 15.15 -22.76 27.16
CA GLU A 6 13.83 -22.27 27.50
C GLU A 6 13.78 -20.75 27.49
N ILE A 7 12.78 -20.19 26.84
CA ILE A 7 12.49 -18.75 26.84
C ILE A 7 11.37 -18.51 27.85
N PRO A 8 11.61 -17.67 28.88
CA PRO A 8 10.56 -17.37 29.86
C PRO A 8 9.32 -16.78 29.20
N TYR A 9 8.14 -17.20 29.65
CA TYR A 9 6.86 -16.68 29.11
C TYR A 9 6.73 -15.16 29.30
N SER A 10 7.35 -14.61 30.35
CA SER A 10 7.41 -13.15 30.56
C SER A 10 8.07 -12.40 29.40
N THR A 11 9.06 -13.00 28.74
CA THR A 11 9.67 -12.44 27.54
C THR A 11 8.68 -12.41 26.37
N THR A 12 7.91 -13.45 26.21
CA THR A 12 6.83 -13.51 25.19
C THR A 12 5.82 -12.39 25.41
N LEU A 13 5.40 -12.16 26.64
CA LEU A 13 4.47 -11.09 27.00
C LEU A 13 5.08 -9.70 26.75
N LEU A 14 6.35 -9.50 27.05
CA LEU A 14 7.05 -8.26 26.78
C LEU A 14 7.06 -7.94 25.28
N VAL A 15 7.40 -8.92 24.44
CA VAL A 15 7.38 -8.76 22.96
C VAL A 15 5.96 -8.47 22.47
N ARG A 16 4.98 -9.23 22.94
CA ARG A 16 3.57 -9.00 22.57
C ARG A 16 3.13 -7.56 22.85
N ASP A 17 3.52 -7.01 23.98
CA ASP A 17 3.01 -5.72 24.46
C ASP A 17 3.83 -4.52 23.96
N THR A 18 5.10 -4.71 23.59
CA THR A 18 6.00 -3.60 23.28
C THR A 18 6.63 -3.62 21.88
N CYS A 19 6.56 -4.72 21.15
CA CYS A 19 7.21 -4.82 19.84
C CYS A 19 6.53 -3.89 18.82
N LEU A 20 7.23 -2.83 18.40
CA LEU A 20 6.72 -1.89 17.40
C LEU A 20 6.44 -2.58 16.06
N CYS A 21 7.33 -3.46 15.62
CA CYS A 21 7.15 -4.20 14.38
C CYS A 21 5.83 -5.00 14.39
N LEU A 22 5.56 -5.73 15.47
CA LEU A 22 4.32 -6.48 15.63
C LEU A 22 3.10 -5.56 15.60
N HIS A 23 3.15 -4.44 16.32
CA HIS A 23 2.03 -3.48 16.37
C HIS A 23 1.75 -2.85 15.01
N VAL A 24 2.80 -2.43 14.29
CA VAL A 24 2.66 -1.87 12.93
C VAL A 24 2.10 -2.90 11.96
N GLN A 25 2.58 -4.15 12.01
CA GLN A 25 2.07 -5.22 11.13
C GLN A 25 0.60 -5.54 11.42
N ARG A 26 0.21 -5.59 12.69
CA ARG A 26 -1.20 -5.79 13.05
C ARG A 26 -2.09 -4.68 12.54
N ALA A 27 -1.68 -3.44 12.72
CA ALA A 27 -2.39 -2.27 12.21
C ALA A 27 -2.48 -2.28 10.69
N ALA A 28 -1.37 -2.56 10.00
CA ALA A 28 -1.33 -2.64 8.55
C ALA A 28 -2.30 -3.69 8.00
N ARG A 29 -2.34 -4.88 8.61
CA ARG A 29 -3.28 -5.93 8.19
C ARG A 29 -4.74 -5.55 8.44
N ALA A 30 -5.03 -4.89 9.57
CA ALA A 30 -6.38 -4.41 9.87
C ALA A 30 -6.85 -3.36 8.86
N LEU A 31 -5.97 -2.40 8.53
CA LEU A 31 -6.25 -1.38 7.51
C LEU A 31 -6.40 -1.99 6.12
N ALA A 32 -5.56 -2.95 5.74
CA ALA A 32 -5.67 -3.65 4.47
C ALA A 32 -7.05 -4.31 4.33
N ARG A 33 -7.51 -5.02 5.36
CA ARG A 33 -8.85 -5.64 5.34
C ARG A 33 -9.97 -4.60 5.22
N LEU A 34 -9.85 -3.50 5.95
CA LEU A 34 -10.85 -2.42 5.93
C LEU A 34 -11.00 -1.85 4.52
N PHE A 35 -9.90 -1.50 3.89
CA PHE A 35 -9.93 -0.90 2.55
C PHE A 35 -10.22 -1.92 1.45
N ASP A 36 -9.76 -3.16 1.57
CA ASP A 36 -10.13 -4.23 0.63
C ASP A 36 -11.64 -4.45 0.62
N GLU A 37 -12.27 -4.45 1.79
CA GLU A 37 -13.72 -4.58 1.92
C GLU A 37 -14.45 -3.39 1.31
N ALA A 38 -13.99 -2.17 1.62
CA ALA A 38 -14.61 -0.94 1.13
C ALA A 38 -14.49 -0.81 -0.39
N LEU A 39 -13.35 -1.20 -0.97
CA LEU A 39 -13.08 -1.05 -2.41
C LEU A 39 -13.58 -2.24 -3.25
N ARG A 40 -14.10 -3.29 -2.63
CA ARG A 40 -14.61 -4.46 -3.35
C ARG A 40 -15.62 -4.11 -4.45
N PRO A 41 -16.58 -3.19 -4.25
CA PRO A 41 -17.55 -2.84 -5.30
C PRO A 41 -16.94 -2.32 -6.59
N VAL A 42 -15.75 -1.72 -6.53
CA VAL A 42 -15.02 -1.23 -7.72
C VAL A 42 -13.94 -2.21 -8.18
N GLY A 43 -13.83 -3.37 -7.54
CA GLY A 43 -12.92 -4.44 -7.95
C GLY A 43 -11.44 -4.19 -7.62
N LEU A 44 -11.15 -3.34 -6.65
CA LEU A 44 -9.79 -3.01 -6.22
C LEU A 44 -9.49 -3.56 -4.83
N THR A 45 -8.25 -3.99 -4.63
CA THR A 45 -7.65 -4.13 -3.30
C THR A 45 -7.04 -2.81 -2.85
N ASN A 46 -6.73 -2.68 -1.57
CA ASN A 46 -6.02 -1.51 -1.04
C ASN A 46 -4.69 -1.25 -1.77
N GLY A 47 -3.92 -2.30 -2.01
CA GLY A 47 -2.63 -2.20 -2.71
C GLY A 47 -2.78 -1.78 -4.16
N GLN A 48 -3.79 -2.28 -4.85
CA GLN A 48 -4.10 -1.87 -6.22
C GLN A 48 -4.54 -0.41 -6.30
N PHE A 49 -5.35 0.04 -5.35
CA PHE A 49 -5.73 1.46 -5.25
C PHE A 49 -4.50 2.36 -5.08
N SER A 50 -3.63 2.05 -4.12
CA SER A 50 -2.42 2.83 -3.88
C SER A 50 -1.49 2.83 -5.09
N LEU A 51 -1.31 1.68 -5.75
CA LEU A 51 -0.49 1.57 -6.95
C LEU A 51 -1.07 2.43 -8.08
N MET A 52 -2.36 2.33 -8.36
CA MET A 52 -3.00 3.12 -9.42
C MET A 52 -2.96 4.62 -9.09
N MET A 53 -3.17 5.02 -7.83
CA MET A 53 -3.03 6.42 -7.42
C MET A 53 -1.61 6.95 -7.64
N SER A 54 -0.59 6.14 -7.40
CA SER A 54 0.80 6.53 -7.63
C SER A 54 1.11 6.79 -9.11
N LEU A 55 0.30 6.27 -10.03
CA LEU A 55 0.43 6.46 -11.48
C LEU A 55 -0.39 7.65 -12.00
N ASN A 56 -1.25 8.25 -11.18
CA ASN A 56 -2.07 9.39 -11.59
C ASN A 56 -1.24 10.69 -11.55
N ARG A 57 -0.42 10.88 -12.55
CA ARG A 57 0.50 12.01 -12.71
C ARG A 57 0.36 12.61 -14.10
N PRO A 58 0.79 13.89 -14.29
CA PRO A 58 0.78 14.52 -15.61
C PRO A 58 1.62 13.76 -16.64
N GLU A 59 2.75 13.17 -16.19
CA GLU A 59 3.64 12.39 -17.04
C GLU A 59 3.83 10.99 -16.47
N PRO A 60 3.92 9.96 -17.32
CA PRO A 60 4.14 8.59 -16.86
C PRO A 60 5.44 8.45 -16.06
N PRO A 61 5.39 8.00 -14.80
CA PRO A 61 6.58 7.78 -13.99
C PRO A 61 7.30 6.50 -14.40
N PRO A 62 8.65 6.45 -14.23
CA PRO A 62 9.39 5.20 -14.29
C PRO A 62 9.19 4.36 -13.03
N MET A 63 9.71 3.13 -13.03
CA MET A 63 9.53 2.15 -11.94
C MET A 63 10.10 2.63 -10.60
N GLY A 64 11.28 3.23 -10.57
CA GLY A 64 11.99 3.57 -9.33
C GLY A 64 11.20 4.48 -8.38
N PRO A 65 10.73 5.65 -8.82
CA PRO A 65 9.95 6.55 -7.97
C PRO A 65 8.65 5.92 -7.44
N VAL A 66 8.00 5.07 -8.24
CA VAL A 66 6.78 4.36 -7.82
C VAL A 66 7.10 3.32 -6.75
N ALA A 67 8.15 2.53 -6.95
CA ALA A 67 8.62 1.55 -5.98
C ALA A 67 8.99 2.22 -4.64
N ASN A 68 9.68 3.35 -4.69
CA ASN A 68 10.05 4.11 -3.49
C ASN A 68 8.82 4.63 -2.73
N LEU A 69 7.86 5.21 -3.44
CA LEU A 69 6.63 5.71 -2.82
C LEU A 69 5.86 4.59 -2.09
N LEU A 70 5.80 3.42 -2.71
CA LEU A 70 5.07 2.26 -2.19
C LEU A 70 5.90 1.41 -1.22
N ALA A 71 7.16 1.78 -0.99
CA ALA A 71 8.11 1.00 -0.19
C ALA A 71 8.23 -0.46 -0.66
N MET A 72 8.26 -0.66 -1.99
CA MET A 72 8.38 -1.96 -2.64
C MET A 72 9.73 -2.09 -3.35
N ASP A 73 10.25 -3.30 -3.45
CA ASP A 73 11.29 -3.59 -4.43
C ASP A 73 10.68 -3.67 -5.85
N GLN A 74 11.53 -3.58 -6.87
CA GLN A 74 11.05 -3.56 -8.25
C GLN A 74 10.44 -4.90 -8.69
N THR A 75 10.90 -6.01 -8.14
CA THR A 75 10.33 -7.34 -8.43
C THR A 75 8.89 -7.43 -7.93
N THR A 76 8.64 -6.98 -6.70
CA THR A 76 7.31 -6.92 -6.11
C THR A 76 6.39 -6.00 -6.90
N LEU A 77 6.88 -4.81 -7.29
CA LEU A 77 6.12 -3.88 -8.11
C LEU A 77 5.76 -4.48 -9.48
N THR A 78 6.71 -5.12 -10.15
CA THR A 78 6.48 -5.80 -11.43
C THR A 78 5.38 -6.84 -11.31
N ALA A 79 5.40 -7.65 -10.25
CA ALA A 79 4.36 -8.65 -10.00
C ALA A 79 2.99 -8.01 -9.73
N ALA A 80 2.96 -6.90 -8.97
CA ALA A 80 1.72 -6.18 -8.64
C ALA A 80 1.08 -5.52 -9.86
N LEU A 81 1.88 -5.11 -10.85
CA LEU A 81 1.39 -4.49 -12.09
C LEU A 81 0.68 -5.48 -13.01
N LYS A 82 1.08 -6.75 -13.00
CA LYS A 82 0.55 -7.75 -13.95
C LYS A 82 -0.97 -7.91 -13.91
N PRO A 83 -1.63 -8.07 -12.75
CA PRO A 83 -3.10 -8.14 -12.71
C PRO A 83 -3.77 -6.90 -13.29
N LEU A 84 -3.21 -5.72 -13.04
CA LEU A 84 -3.76 -4.45 -13.52
C LEU A 84 -3.58 -4.29 -15.04
N GLN A 85 -2.45 -4.76 -15.57
CA GLN A 85 -2.24 -4.84 -17.01
C GLN A 85 -3.23 -5.79 -17.68
N ARG A 86 -3.45 -6.98 -17.11
CA ARG A 86 -4.40 -7.95 -17.64
C ARG A 86 -5.84 -7.42 -17.67
N ARG A 87 -6.21 -6.58 -16.70
CA ARG A 87 -7.53 -5.94 -16.64
C ARG A 87 -7.64 -4.74 -17.57
N GLY A 88 -6.54 -4.32 -18.21
CA GLY A 88 -6.53 -3.18 -19.11
C GLY A 88 -6.58 -1.83 -18.42
N TRP A 89 -6.14 -1.75 -17.16
CA TRP A 89 -6.19 -0.51 -16.37
C TRP A 89 -4.85 0.22 -16.30
N VAL A 90 -3.76 -0.49 -16.54
CA VAL A 90 -2.41 0.03 -16.50
C VAL A 90 -1.64 -0.40 -17.75
N ASN A 91 -0.86 0.53 -18.32
CA ASN A 91 0.11 0.26 -19.38
C ASN A 91 1.51 0.34 -18.83
N VAL A 92 2.36 -0.57 -19.29
CA VAL A 92 3.81 -0.54 -19.07
C VAL A 92 4.47 -0.44 -20.43
N THR A 93 5.16 0.67 -20.68
CA THR A 93 5.77 0.96 -21.99
C THR A 93 7.26 1.22 -21.84
N PRO A 94 8.09 0.97 -22.89
CA PRO A 94 9.49 1.35 -22.87
C PRO A 94 9.66 2.87 -22.77
N GLY A 95 10.70 3.34 -22.09
CA GLY A 95 11.05 4.75 -22.05
C GLY A 95 11.49 5.26 -23.42
N ALA A 96 11.18 6.54 -23.72
CA ALA A 96 11.52 7.16 -25.01
C ALA A 96 13.03 7.32 -25.19
N LYS A 97 13.77 7.66 -24.14
CA LYS A 97 15.22 7.91 -24.15
C LYS A 97 16.03 6.66 -23.83
N ASP A 98 15.52 5.81 -22.97
CA ASP A 98 16.14 4.55 -22.57
C ASP A 98 15.10 3.42 -22.67
N LYS A 99 15.24 2.57 -23.68
CA LYS A 99 14.32 1.45 -23.93
C LYS A 99 14.37 0.38 -22.85
N ARG A 100 15.36 0.40 -21.95
CA ARG A 100 15.45 -0.49 -20.79
C ARG A 100 14.56 -0.03 -19.65
N SER A 101 14.30 1.27 -19.55
CA SER A 101 13.38 1.81 -18.55
C SER A 101 11.94 1.49 -18.93
N ARG A 102 11.10 1.36 -17.91
CA ARG A 102 9.66 1.15 -18.07
C ARG A 102 8.92 2.38 -17.56
N LEU A 103 8.00 2.86 -18.37
CA LEU A 103 7.08 3.93 -17.99
C LEU A 103 5.72 3.34 -17.66
N LEU A 104 5.14 3.79 -16.56
CA LEU A 104 3.88 3.30 -16.05
C LEU A 104 2.80 4.35 -16.24
N SER A 105 1.63 3.95 -16.73
CA SER A 105 0.53 4.87 -16.93
C SER A 105 -0.83 4.21 -16.71
N LEU A 106 -1.82 5.01 -16.37
CA LEU A 106 -3.21 4.58 -16.33
C LEU A 106 -3.81 4.64 -17.74
N THR A 107 -4.60 3.64 -18.10
CA THR A 107 -5.48 3.73 -19.26
C THR A 107 -6.69 4.62 -18.95
N ALA A 108 -7.46 5.00 -19.98
CA ALA A 108 -8.73 5.71 -19.77
C ALA A 108 -9.68 4.90 -18.87
N GLU A 109 -9.76 3.59 -19.08
CA GLU A 109 -10.56 2.69 -18.24
C GLU A 109 -10.02 2.64 -16.79
N GLY A 110 -8.70 2.55 -16.61
CA GLY A 110 -8.07 2.61 -15.30
C GLY A 110 -8.37 3.90 -14.56
N LYS A 111 -8.36 5.04 -15.25
CA LYS A 111 -8.75 6.34 -14.68
C LYS A 111 -10.21 6.35 -14.22
N SER A 112 -11.10 5.75 -14.99
CA SER A 112 -12.52 5.64 -14.64
C SER A 112 -12.73 4.81 -13.39
N VAL A 113 -12.05 3.67 -13.28
CA VAL A 113 -12.10 2.81 -12.08
C VAL A 113 -11.57 3.55 -10.87
N LEU A 114 -10.44 4.23 -11.02
CA LEU A 114 -9.83 5.00 -9.94
C LEU A 114 -10.74 6.14 -9.49
N ALA A 115 -11.36 6.86 -10.42
CA ALA A 115 -12.30 7.93 -10.11
C ALA A 115 -13.51 7.42 -9.30
N ALA A 116 -14.01 6.22 -9.60
CA ALA A 116 -15.07 5.58 -8.83
C ALA A 116 -14.60 5.15 -7.44
N ALA A 117 -13.35 4.80 -7.28
CA ALA A 117 -12.76 4.38 -5.99
C ALA A 117 -12.52 5.55 -5.02
N VAL A 118 -12.21 6.73 -5.53
CA VAL A 118 -11.83 7.89 -4.71
C VAL A 118 -12.90 8.28 -3.66
N PRO A 119 -14.19 8.42 -3.99
CA PRO A 119 -15.20 8.73 -2.99
C PRO A 119 -15.32 7.66 -1.90
N ILE A 120 -15.17 6.39 -2.27
CA ILE A 120 -15.18 5.26 -1.32
C ILE A 120 -14.01 5.38 -0.37
N TRP A 121 -12.82 5.63 -0.90
CA TRP A 121 -11.62 5.83 -0.09
C TRP A 121 -11.78 7.02 0.85
N GLN A 122 -12.25 8.16 0.35
CA GLN A 122 -12.45 9.37 1.15
C GLN A 122 -13.37 9.12 2.33
N SER A 123 -14.51 8.49 2.11
CA SER A 123 -15.49 8.18 3.15
C SER A 123 -14.92 7.20 4.19
N THR A 124 -14.27 6.13 3.72
CA THR A 124 -13.68 5.12 4.59
C THR A 124 -12.54 5.70 5.42
N HIS A 125 -11.70 6.52 4.81
CA HIS A 125 -10.56 7.14 5.45
C HIS A 125 -10.99 8.18 6.50
N ALA A 126 -11.99 9.00 6.20
CA ALA A 126 -12.53 9.98 7.15
C ALA A 126 -13.08 9.28 8.41
N ALA A 127 -13.85 8.20 8.24
CA ALA A 127 -14.38 7.42 9.35
C ALA A 127 -13.28 6.76 10.19
N LEU A 128 -12.19 6.32 9.52
CA LEU A 128 -11.03 5.75 10.19
C LEU A 128 -10.31 6.81 11.06
N GLU A 129 -10.04 7.99 10.50
CA GLU A 129 -9.36 9.06 11.24
C GLU A 129 -10.17 9.53 12.46
N ASP A 130 -11.49 9.56 12.36
CA ASP A 130 -12.36 9.93 13.48
C ASP A 130 -12.24 8.98 14.69
N LYS A 131 -11.81 7.75 14.46
CA LYS A 131 -11.59 6.76 15.54
C LYS A 131 -10.26 6.93 16.26
N LEU A 132 -9.33 7.67 15.68
CA LEU A 132 -8.04 7.91 16.33
C LEU A 132 -8.19 8.88 17.50
N PRO A 133 -7.41 8.70 18.59
CA PRO A 133 -7.42 9.65 19.69
C PRO A 133 -7.17 11.09 19.21
N GLY A 134 -8.10 11.99 19.54
CA GLY A 134 -8.06 13.38 19.08
C GLY A 134 -8.15 13.57 17.56
N ALA A 135 -8.63 12.55 16.82
CA ALA A 135 -8.66 12.54 15.35
C ALA A 135 -7.30 12.92 14.73
N ASN A 136 -6.20 12.55 15.39
CA ASN A 136 -4.84 12.98 15.05
C ASN A 136 -4.19 12.05 14.01
N GLY A 137 -4.74 11.99 12.79
CA GLY A 137 -4.16 11.25 11.67
C GLY A 137 -2.79 11.81 11.25
N ASP A 138 -2.60 13.13 11.29
CA ASP A 138 -1.34 13.76 10.94
C ASP A 138 -0.20 13.34 11.88
N GLY A 139 -0.47 13.30 13.19
CA GLY A 139 0.51 12.81 14.17
C GLY A 139 0.90 11.36 13.94
N LEU A 140 -0.07 10.50 13.64
CA LEU A 140 0.20 9.10 13.31
C LEU A 140 1.04 8.98 12.03
N ARG A 141 0.69 9.68 10.97
CA ARG A 141 1.48 9.68 9.73
C ARG A 141 2.91 10.12 9.95
N SER A 142 3.14 11.17 10.74
CA SER A 142 4.48 11.66 11.07
C SER A 142 5.30 10.59 11.81
N MET A 143 4.69 9.90 12.78
CA MET A 143 5.36 8.83 13.51
C MET A 143 5.69 7.64 12.60
N LEU A 144 4.78 7.26 11.70
CA LEU A 144 5.02 6.17 10.76
C LEU A 144 6.14 6.51 9.76
N LEU A 145 6.17 7.75 9.26
CA LEU A 145 7.23 8.20 8.35
C LEU A 145 8.60 8.18 9.01
N ALA A 146 8.68 8.42 10.32
CA ALA A 146 9.95 8.34 11.05
C ALA A 146 10.53 6.91 11.11
N LEU A 147 9.73 5.89 10.83
CA LEU A 147 10.16 4.49 10.77
C LEU A 147 10.70 4.07 9.40
N CYS A 148 10.50 4.88 8.37
CA CYS A 148 10.89 4.59 6.98
C CYS A 148 12.24 5.29 6.55
#